data_7ada1b2f5f95831b74d0d2b04f91ed95
#
_entry.id   7ada1b2f5f95831b74d0d2b04f91ed95
#
_cell.length_a   1.000
_cell.length_b   1.000
_cell.length_c   1.000
_cell.angle_alpha   90.00
_cell.angle_beta   90.00
_cell.angle_gamma   90.00
#
_symmetry.space_group_name_H-M   'P 1'
#
loop_
_entity.id
_entity.type
_entity.pdbx_description
1 polymer ?
#
loop_
_entity_poly.entity_id
_entity_poly.type
_entity_poly.pdbx_seq_one_letter_code
_entity_poly.pdbx_strand_id
1 'polypeptide(L)'
;PNGQKRTSRQAAWLHEEGMVNGVSDMILLKPNSRHGYLCIENKTKKGKQSAEQKVFQQEVEKHGGKYVIVRSLDEFIEKVESYLNGEL
;
A
#
# COMPACT_ATOMS: atom_id res chain seq x y z
N PRO A 1 -10.13 -14.89 13.34
CA PRO A 1 -10.57 -13.62 13.04
C PRO A 1 -9.51 -12.70 12.57
N ASN A 2 -9.98 -11.56 12.31
CA ASN A 2 -9.19 -10.60 11.60
C ASN A 2 -8.02 -10.06 12.34
N GLY A 3 -8.03 -10.06 13.59
CA GLY A 3 -6.90 -9.60 14.36
C GLY A 3 -5.85 -10.64 14.59
N GLN A 4 -6.06 -11.83 14.10
CA GLN A 4 -5.10 -12.89 14.34
C GLN A 4 -3.81 -12.68 13.56
N LYS A 5 -2.72 -12.96 14.23
CA LYS A 5 -1.44 -12.92 13.56
C LYS A 5 -1.29 -14.15 12.69
N ARG A 6 -0.64 -13.98 11.57
CA ARG A 6 -0.28 -15.12 10.74
C ARG A 6 0.77 -15.94 11.46
N THR A 7 0.67 -17.23 11.34
CA THR A 7 1.73 -18.11 11.82
C THR A 7 2.92 -18.00 10.89
N SER A 8 4.09 -18.37 11.38
CA SER A 8 5.29 -18.41 10.54
C SER A 8 5.09 -19.28 9.30
N ARG A 9 4.33 -20.35 9.46
CA ARG A 9 4.04 -21.27 8.37
C ARG A 9 3.20 -20.60 7.29
N GLN A 10 2.17 -19.87 7.70
CA GLN A 10 1.33 -19.13 6.75
C GLN A 10 2.10 -18.05 6.05
N ALA A 11 2.98 -17.35 6.76
CA ALA A 11 3.80 -16.31 6.15
C ALA A 11 4.74 -16.89 5.10
N ALA A 12 5.36 -18.02 5.40
CA ALA A 12 6.24 -18.69 4.46
C ALA A 12 5.49 -19.13 3.21
N TRP A 13 4.30 -19.68 3.39
CA TRP A 13 3.47 -20.11 2.25
C TRP A 13 3.12 -18.94 1.35
N LEU A 14 2.74 -17.80 1.94
CA LEU A 14 2.40 -16.61 1.16
C LEU A 14 3.59 -16.12 0.34
N HIS A 15 4.79 -16.21 0.92
CA HIS A 15 6.01 -15.86 0.18
C HIS A 15 6.21 -16.76 -1.02
N GLU A 16 6.01 -18.06 -0.83
CA GLU A 16 6.17 -19.03 -1.91
C GLU A 16 5.16 -18.79 -3.03
N GLU A 17 3.99 -18.24 -2.68
CA GLU A 17 2.96 -17.91 -3.66
C GLU A 17 3.19 -16.56 -4.32
N GLY A 18 4.35 -15.95 -4.11
CA GLY A 18 4.68 -14.68 -4.77
C GLY A 18 4.29 -13.44 -4.00
N MET A 19 3.90 -13.58 -2.75
CA MET A 19 3.60 -12.43 -1.93
C MET A 19 4.87 -11.70 -1.55
N VAL A 20 4.79 -10.37 -1.44
CA VAL A 20 5.95 -9.52 -1.19
C VAL A 20 5.90 -8.98 0.23
N ASN A 21 7.06 -8.86 0.87
CA ASN A 21 7.16 -8.14 2.15
C ASN A 21 6.95 -6.65 1.93
N GLY A 22 6.61 -5.96 3.01
CA GLY A 22 6.47 -4.52 2.95
C GLY A 22 5.19 -4.05 2.31
N VAL A 23 4.16 -4.90 2.31
CA VAL A 23 2.85 -4.52 1.79
C VAL A 23 2.33 -3.31 2.54
N SER A 24 1.71 -2.39 1.82
CA SER A 24 1.14 -1.18 2.41
C SER A 24 0.03 -1.51 3.41
N ASP A 25 -0.28 -0.54 4.29
CA ASP A 25 -1.28 -0.73 5.33
C ASP A 25 -2.68 -0.93 4.78
N MET A 26 -3.01 -0.22 3.70
CA MET A 26 -4.34 -0.30 3.10
C MET A 26 -4.25 -0.32 1.58
N ILE A 27 -5.22 -0.96 0.97
CA ILE A 27 -5.35 -0.96 -0.48
C ILE A 27 -6.79 -0.60 -0.83
N LEU A 28 -6.94 0.43 -1.65
CA LEU A 28 -8.23 0.80 -2.21
C LEU A 28 -8.32 0.17 -3.60
N LEU A 29 -9.21 -0.79 -3.77
CA LEU A 29 -9.29 -1.57 -5.01
C LEU A 29 -10.18 -0.93 -6.07
N LYS A 30 -10.35 0.36 -6.01
CA LYS A 30 -11.12 1.11 -7.00
C LYS A 30 -10.17 1.77 -7.99
N PRO A 31 -10.35 1.56 -9.28
CA PRO A 31 -9.49 2.23 -10.26
C PRO A 31 -9.90 3.68 -10.45
N ASN A 32 -8.95 4.48 -10.91
CA ASN A 32 -9.24 5.81 -11.43
C ASN A 32 -8.82 5.85 -12.91
N SER A 33 -8.75 7.02 -13.50
CA SER A 33 -8.44 7.14 -14.93
C SER A 33 -6.99 6.77 -15.26
N ARG A 34 -6.12 6.68 -14.27
CA ARG A 34 -4.68 6.46 -14.47
C ARG A 34 -4.17 5.17 -13.88
N HIS A 35 -4.82 4.67 -12.83
CA HIS A 35 -4.29 3.53 -12.08
C HIS A 35 -5.41 2.57 -11.75
N GLY A 36 -5.04 1.30 -11.57
CA GLY A 36 -6.00 0.28 -11.24
C GLY A 36 -6.38 0.20 -9.77
N TYR A 37 -5.50 0.69 -8.90
CA TYR A 37 -5.72 0.63 -7.46
C TYR A 37 -4.77 1.58 -6.75
N LEU A 38 -5.05 1.85 -5.48
CA LEU A 38 -4.25 2.75 -4.65
C LEU A 38 -3.77 2.02 -3.41
N CYS A 39 -2.47 2.03 -3.19
CA CYS A 39 -1.87 1.52 -1.96
C CYS A 39 -1.53 2.69 -1.06
N ILE A 40 -1.89 2.59 0.21
CA ILE A 40 -1.72 3.67 1.18
C ILE A 40 -0.89 3.17 2.34
N GLU A 41 0.20 3.85 2.61
CA GLU A 41 1.10 3.54 3.71
C GLU A 41 1.02 4.65 4.75
N ASN A 42 0.70 4.29 6.01
CA ASN A 42 0.67 5.25 7.10
C ASN A 42 2.03 5.34 7.76
N LYS A 43 2.51 6.55 7.94
CA LYS A 43 3.78 6.79 8.63
C LYS A 43 3.60 7.93 9.64
N THR A 44 4.42 7.93 10.69
CA THR A 44 4.53 9.08 11.56
C THR A 44 5.24 10.21 10.81
N LYS A 45 5.26 11.40 11.41
CA LYS A 45 5.88 12.55 10.75
C LYS A 45 7.33 12.30 10.36
N LYS A 46 8.06 11.53 11.16
CA LYS A 46 9.48 11.26 10.92
C LYS A 46 9.74 9.85 10.43
N GLY A 47 8.71 9.05 10.31
CA GLY A 47 8.86 7.67 9.85
C GLY A 47 9.28 7.61 8.40
N LYS A 48 10.09 6.62 8.07
CA LYS A 48 10.60 6.43 6.72
C LYS A 48 10.21 5.05 6.22
N GLN A 49 10.13 4.91 4.90
CA GLN A 49 9.91 3.61 4.31
C GLN A 49 11.08 2.69 4.63
N SER A 50 10.77 1.44 4.92
CA SER A 50 11.79 0.39 4.96
C SER A 50 12.24 0.08 3.53
N ALA A 51 13.35 -0.63 3.41
CA ALA A 51 13.81 -1.08 2.09
C ALA A 51 12.75 -1.95 1.40
N GLU A 52 12.09 -2.80 2.18
CA GLU A 52 11.06 -3.69 1.65
C GLU A 52 9.84 -2.89 1.16
N GLN A 53 9.48 -1.82 1.87
CA GLN A 53 8.38 -0.97 1.44
C GLN A 53 8.70 -0.24 0.15
N LYS A 54 9.96 0.16 -0.03
CA LYS A 54 10.38 0.80 -1.29
C LYS A 54 10.28 -0.17 -2.46
N VAL A 55 10.66 -1.42 -2.25
CA VAL A 55 10.54 -2.45 -3.28
C VAL A 55 9.05 -2.67 -3.61
N PHE A 56 8.21 -2.75 -2.58
CA PHE A 56 6.78 -2.92 -2.78
C PHE A 56 6.21 -1.76 -3.59
N GLN A 57 6.60 -0.53 -3.26
CA GLN A 57 6.16 0.64 -4.02
C GLN A 57 6.53 0.52 -5.50
N GLN A 58 7.76 0.11 -5.79
CA GLN A 58 8.20 -0.04 -7.17
C GLN A 58 7.35 -1.07 -7.91
N GLU A 59 7.03 -2.19 -7.25
CA GLU A 59 6.20 -3.22 -7.87
C GLU A 59 4.79 -2.74 -8.11
N VAL A 60 4.21 -2.02 -7.16
CA VAL A 60 2.88 -1.44 -7.32
C VAL A 60 2.84 -0.53 -8.54
N GLU A 61 3.78 0.38 -8.62
CA GLU A 61 3.79 1.38 -9.69
C GLU A 61 4.12 0.76 -11.04
N LYS A 62 4.91 -0.29 -11.04
CA LYS A 62 5.22 -1.02 -12.26
C LYS A 62 3.99 -1.76 -12.81
N HIS A 63 3.10 -2.20 -11.93
CA HIS A 63 1.95 -3.01 -12.31
C HIS A 63 0.63 -2.25 -12.27
N GLY A 64 0.68 -0.95 -12.47
CA GLY A 64 -0.53 -0.16 -12.70
C GLY A 64 -1.21 0.39 -11.47
N GLY A 65 -0.59 0.28 -10.30
CA GLY A 65 -1.12 0.88 -9.08
C GLY A 65 -0.50 2.22 -8.80
N LYS A 66 -1.09 2.93 -7.84
CA LYS A 66 -0.53 4.15 -7.29
C LYS A 66 -0.20 3.90 -5.83
N TYR A 67 0.92 4.43 -5.36
CA TYR A 67 1.36 4.26 -3.98
C TYR A 67 1.52 5.65 -3.35
N VAL A 68 0.96 5.83 -2.16
CA VAL A 68 1.10 7.10 -1.44
C VAL A 68 1.47 6.82 0.01
N ILE A 69 2.23 7.74 0.59
CA ILE A 69 2.53 7.74 2.02
C ILE A 69 1.72 8.88 2.62
N VAL A 70 1.00 8.59 3.70
CA VAL A 70 0.22 9.60 4.41
C VAL A 70 0.71 9.67 5.85
N ARG A 71 0.78 10.88 6.39
CA ARG A 71 1.35 11.13 7.71
C ARG A 71 0.36 11.78 8.65
N SER A 72 -0.89 11.94 8.21
CA SER A 72 -1.96 12.50 9.02
C SER A 72 -3.29 12.08 8.41
N LEU A 73 -4.37 12.24 9.19
CA LEU A 73 -5.70 11.98 8.68
C LEU A 73 -6.03 12.92 7.53
N ASP A 74 -5.62 14.18 7.63
CA ASP A 74 -5.88 15.15 6.57
C ASP A 74 -5.19 14.73 5.27
N GLU A 75 -3.95 14.25 5.35
CA GLU A 75 -3.25 13.76 4.16
C GLU A 75 -3.94 12.53 3.57
N PHE A 76 -4.42 11.64 4.44
CA PHE A 76 -5.13 10.47 3.98
C PHE A 76 -6.37 10.86 3.18
N ILE A 77 -7.18 11.75 3.73
CA ILE A 77 -8.38 12.20 3.06
C ILE A 77 -8.04 12.89 1.74
N GLU A 78 -7.05 13.77 1.75
CA GLU A 78 -6.62 14.49 0.56
C GLU A 78 -6.17 13.53 -0.54
N LYS A 79 -5.35 12.54 -0.20
CA LYS A 79 -4.83 11.62 -1.20
C LYS A 79 -5.91 10.72 -1.78
N VAL A 80 -6.81 10.23 -0.92
CA VAL A 80 -7.90 9.40 -1.40
C VAL A 80 -8.82 10.19 -2.34
N GLU A 81 -9.16 11.43 -1.94
CA GLU A 81 -10.00 12.26 -2.79
C GLU A 81 -9.33 12.59 -4.12
N SER A 82 -8.05 12.95 -4.08
CA SER A 82 -7.31 13.23 -5.31
C SER A 82 -7.26 12.01 -6.23
N TYR A 83 -7.06 10.84 -5.64
CA TYR A 83 -7.05 9.61 -6.42
C TYR A 83 -8.41 9.36 -7.07
N LEU A 84 -9.49 9.49 -6.30
CA LEU A 84 -10.84 9.24 -6.81
C LEU A 84 -11.23 10.24 -7.88
N ASN A 85 -10.69 11.47 -7.83
CA ASN A 85 -10.93 12.51 -8.83
C ASN A 85 -10.03 12.40 -10.05
N GLY A 86 -9.15 11.41 -10.09
CA GLY A 86 -8.26 11.23 -11.22
C GLY A 86 -7.08 12.18 -11.26
N GLU A 87 -6.75 12.79 -10.12
CA GLU A 87 -5.65 13.77 -10.04
C GLU A 87 -4.31 13.14 -9.68
N LEU A 88 -4.31 11.89 -9.28
CA LEU A 88 -3.08 11.18 -8.97
C LEU A 88 -2.74 10.16 -10.03
#